data_9d0dd518b9cadf59de5f2b94b9a28b3e
#
_entry.id   9d0dd518b9cadf59de5f2b94b9a28b3e
#
_cell.length_a   1.000
_cell.length_b   1.000
_cell.length_c   1.000
_cell.angle_alpha   90.00
_cell.angle_beta   90.00
_cell.angle_gamma   90.00
#
_symmetry.space_group_name_H-M   'P 1'
#
loop_
_entity.id
_entity.type
_entity.pdbx_description
1 polymer ?
#
loop_
_entity_poly.entity_id
_entity_poly.type
_entity_poly.pdbx_seq_one_letter_code
_entity_poly.pdbx_strand_id
1 'polypeptide(L)'
;MANTSDRPEGLREALLGGWELSSFDSVDIDTGAVSHPLGTAPRGLILYTADGYMSAQLAGSSDAALPTYIAYGGRFHVDEDTSTVHHVVSVSMLPELLAGPQLRQARVEGDRLTLSASATSDGVTTQNTLVWIRRR
;
A
#
# COMPACT_ATOMS: atom_id res chain seq x y z
N MET A 1 28.84 -1.71 20.40
CA MET A 1 28.61 -1.89 19.16
C MET A 1 27.30 -1.53 18.87
N ALA A 2 27.27 -0.81 18.00
CA ALA A 2 26.00 -0.81 17.59
C ALA A 2 25.69 -2.22 17.48
N ASN A 3 25.06 -2.69 18.34
CA ASN A 3 24.56 -3.96 18.12
C ASN A 3 23.50 -3.85 17.07
N THR A 4 23.09 -4.92 16.56
CA THR A 4 22.09 -4.94 15.52
C THR A 4 20.78 -4.33 15.97
N SER A 5 20.51 -4.24 17.27
CA SER A 5 19.29 -3.62 17.76
C SER A 5 19.31 -2.10 17.66
N ASP A 6 20.50 -1.49 17.54
CA ASP A 6 20.60 -0.06 17.33
C ASP A 6 20.55 0.32 15.87
N ARG A 7 20.58 -0.65 14.97
CA ARG A 7 20.43 -0.40 13.54
C ARG A 7 18.97 -0.52 13.19
N PRO A 8 18.45 0.43 12.42
CA PRO A 8 17.10 0.23 11.91
C PRO A 8 17.05 -1.07 11.13
N GLU A 9 16.01 -1.82 11.32
CA GLU A 9 15.76 -2.94 10.46
C GLU A 9 15.58 -2.43 9.04
N GLY A 10 15.93 -3.26 8.09
CA GLY A 10 15.63 -2.95 6.72
C GLY A 10 14.12 -2.86 6.51
N LEU A 11 13.72 -2.11 5.50
CA LEU A 11 12.31 -1.94 5.19
C LEU A 11 11.63 -3.29 4.95
N ARG A 12 12.30 -4.21 4.24
CA ARG A 12 11.73 -5.51 3.96
C ARG A 12 11.33 -6.24 5.24
N GLU A 13 12.24 -6.28 6.21
CA GLU A 13 11.95 -6.95 7.48
C GLU A 13 10.81 -6.26 8.24
N ALA A 14 10.78 -4.93 8.20
CA ALA A 14 9.74 -4.18 8.87
C ALA A 14 8.35 -4.40 8.26
N LEU A 15 8.29 -4.73 6.96
CA LEU A 15 7.02 -4.98 6.28
C LEU A 15 6.39 -6.32 6.65
N LEU A 16 7.19 -7.31 7.07
CA LEU A 16 6.70 -8.67 7.22
C LEU A 16 5.56 -8.78 8.22
N GLY A 17 4.56 -9.58 7.88
CA GLY A 17 3.39 -9.81 8.71
C GLY A 17 2.14 -9.22 8.08
N GLY A 18 1.12 -9.04 8.91
CA GLY A 18 -0.18 -8.56 8.47
C GLY A 18 -0.48 -7.15 8.96
N TRP A 19 -1.19 -6.39 8.12
CA TRP A 19 -1.57 -5.01 8.37
C TRP A 19 -3.03 -4.81 8.02
N GLU A 20 -3.72 -3.94 8.77
CA GLU A 20 -5.11 -3.58 8.50
C GLU A 20 -5.18 -2.15 7.98
N LEU A 21 -6.01 -1.93 6.97
CA LEU A 21 -6.17 -0.60 6.37
C LEU A 21 -6.86 0.34 7.33
N SER A 22 -6.28 1.53 7.49
CA SER A 22 -6.82 2.60 8.32
C SER A 22 -7.43 3.72 7.48
N SER A 23 -6.73 4.13 6.41
CA SER A 23 -7.23 5.22 5.56
C SER A 23 -6.68 5.10 4.15
N PHE A 24 -7.40 5.69 3.21
CA PHE A 24 -6.98 5.83 1.82
C PHE A 24 -7.39 7.23 1.36
N ASP A 25 -6.40 8.09 1.16
CA ASP A 25 -6.60 9.46 0.70
C ASP A 25 -6.00 9.63 -0.69
N SER A 26 -6.69 10.38 -1.53
CA SER A 26 -6.22 10.75 -2.87
C SER A 26 -6.22 12.27 -2.96
N VAL A 27 -5.08 12.85 -3.31
CA VAL A 27 -4.92 14.29 -3.39
C VAL A 27 -4.59 14.68 -4.83
N ASP A 28 -5.41 15.57 -5.41
CA ASP A 28 -5.10 16.17 -6.70
C ASP A 28 -3.91 17.10 -6.51
N ILE A 29 -2.79 16.83 -7.20
CA ILE A 29 -1.57 17.60 -6.96
C ILE A 29 -1.66 19.04 -7.46
N ASP A 30 -2.55 19.32 -8.41
CA ASP A 30 -2.69 20.68 -8.96
C ASP A 30 -3.61 21.55 -8.11
N THR A 31 -4.69 21.00 -7.58
CA THR A 31 -5.70 21.74 -6.83
C THR A 31 -5.61 21.56 -5.33
N GLY A 32 -4.96 20.48 -4.87
CA GLY A 32 -4.94 20.13 -3.46
C GLY A 32 -6.23 19.49 -2.96
N ALA A 33 -7.19 19.23 -3.84
CA ALA A 33 -8.46 18.62 -3.45
C ALA A 33 -8.23 17.20 -2.96
N VAL A 34 -8.82 16.87 -1.81
CA VAL A 34 -8.70 15.55 -1.18
C VAL A 34 -9.98 14.77 -1.42
N SER A 35 -9.83 13.51 -1.81
CA SER A 35 -10.96 12.59 -1.93
C SER A 35 -10.63 11.29 -1.21
N HIS A 36 -11.67 10.50 -0.96
CA HIS A 36 -11.55 9.20 -0.29
C HIS A 36 -12.16 8.13 -1.19
N PRO A 37 -11.35 7.53 -2.10
CA PRO A 37 -11.90 6.63 -3.11
C PRO A 37 -12.65 5.43 -2.52
N LEU A 38 -12.24 4.95 -1.35
CA LEU A 38 -12.89 3.83 -0.67
C LEU A 38 -13.75 4.30 0.52
N GLY A 39 -14.08 5.60 0.57
CA GLY A 39 -14.88 6.15 1.65
C GLY A 39 -14.04 6.53 2.86
N THR A 40 -14.72 6.97 3.92
CA THR A 40 -14.05 7.48 5.13
C THR A 40 -13.69 6.39 6.12
N ALA A 41 -14.22 5.18 5.94
CA ALA A 41 -13.93 4.03 6.83
C ALA A 41 -13.62 2.79 5.98
N PRO A 42 -12.59 2.82 5.13
CA PRO A 42 -12.27 1.68 4.28
C PRO A 42 -11.78 0.52 5.14
N ARG A 43 -11.93 -0.70 4.61
CA ARG A 43 -11.42 -1.91 5.26
C ARG A 43 -10.44 -2.58 4.33
N GLY A 44 -9.46 -3.23 4.89
CA GLY A 44 -8.51 -3.96 4.07
C GLY A 44 -7.48 -4.67 4.89
N LEU A 45 -6.82 -5.61 4.24
CA LEU A 45 -5.70 -6.36 4.80
C LEU A 45 -4.60 -6.37 3.76
N ILE A 46 -3.36 -6.28 4.22
CA ILE A 46 -2.21 -6.58 3.37
C ILE A 46 -1.25 -7.45 4.17
N LEU A 47 -0.75 -8.48 3.52
CA LEU A 47 0.13 -9.46 4.13
C LEU A 47 1.43 -9.54 3.34
N TYR A 48 2.54 -9.60 4.06
CA TYR A 48 3.86 -9.83 3.46
C TYR A 48 4.52 -10.99 4.18
N THR A 49 4.97 -11.99 3.44
CA THR A 49 5.59 -13.17 4.03
C THR A 49 7.09 -13.15 3.87
N ALA A 50 7.79 -13.85 4.77
CA ALA A 50 9.25 -13.89 4.77
C ALA A 50 9.80 -14.53 3.50
N ASP A 51 9.05 -15.43 2.87
CA ASP A 51 9.48 -16.08 1.62
C ASP A 51 9.13 -15.29 0.36
N GLY A 52 8.66 -14.04 0.51
CA GLY A 52 8.56 -13.13 -0.62
C GLY A 52 7.21 -13.04 -1.30
N TYR A 53 6.13 -13.40 -0.62
CA TYR A 53 4.78 -13.28 -1.17
C TYR A 53 3.99 -12.17 -0.48
N MET A 54 3.04 -11.61 -1.20
CA MET A 54 2.13 -10.61 -0.64
C MET A 54 0.71 -10.87 -1.13
N SER A 55 -0.25 -10.41 -0.34
CA SER A 55 -1.67 -10.45 -0.70
C SER A 55 -2.34 -9.21 -0.13
N ALA A 56 -3.18 -8.57 -0.92
CA ALA A 56 -3.89 -7.36 -0.50
C ALA A 56 -5.37 -7.47 -0.87
N GLN A 57 -6.23 -7.10 0.07
CA GLN A 57 -7.66 -6.98 -0.15
C GLN A 57 -8.13 -5.66 0.45
N LEU A 58 -8.87 -4.88 -0.34
CA LEU A 58 -9.41 -3.60 0.10
C LEU A 58 -10.89 -3.53 -0.25
N ALA A 59 -11.68 -2.95 0.65
CA ALA A 59 -13.11 -2.79 0.44
C ALA A 59 -13.53 -1.39 0.85
N GLY A 60 -14.41 -0.77 0.07
CA GLY A 60 -14.96 0.53 0.38
C GLY A 60 -15.95 0.47 1.53
N SER A 61 -16.06 1.58 2.25
CA SER A 61 -17.12 1.76 3.25
C SER A 61 -18.42 2.18 2.56
N SER A 62 -19.50 2.26 3.35
CA SER A 62 -20.83 2.57 2.79
C SER A 62 -20.91 3.94 2.13
N ASP A 63 -20.02 4.86 2.47
CA ASP A 63 -19.96 6.21 1.88
C ASP A 63 -19.01 6.31 0.69
N ALA A 64 -18.46 5.19 0.21
CA ALA A 64 -17.69 5.18 -1.01
C ALA A 64 -18.56 5.55 -2.19
N ALA A 65 -18.00 6.28 -3.17
CA ALA A 65 -18.76 6.71 -4.34
C ALA A 65 -19.25 5.53 -5.16
N LEU A 66 -18.47 4.46 -5.23
CA LEU A 66 -18.82 3.22 -5.93
C LEU A 66 -18.48 2.05 -5.03
N PRO A 67 -19.30 0.99 -5.04
CA PRO A 67 -18.93 -0.23 -4.36
C PRO A 67 -17.63 -0.74 -4.98
N THR A 68 -16.55 -0.69 -4.22
CA THR A 68 -15.23 -1.05 -4.73
C THR A 68 -14.64 -2.14 -3.87
N TYR A 69 -14.17 -3.16 -4.55
CA TYR A 69 -13.40 -4.23 -3.91
C TYR A 69 -12.16 -4.45 -4.77
N ILE A 70 -10.99 -4.46 -4.14
CA ILE A 70 -9.73 -4.69 -4.83
C ILE A 70 -9.05 -5.87 -4.15
N ALA A 71 -8.65 -6.86 -4.94
CA ALA A 71 -7.92 -8.02 -4.41
C ALA A 71 -6.86 -8.43 -5.41
N TYR A 72 -5.64 -8.58 -4.93
CA TYR A 72 -4.54 -9.06 -5.75
C TYR A 72 -3.46 -9.67 -4.88
N GLY A 73 -2.60 -10.44 -5.50
CA GLY A 73 -1.46 -11.03 -4.81
C GLY A 73 -0.38 -11.47 -5.77
N GLY A 74 0.75 -11.81 -5.23
CA GLY A 74 1.91 -12.24 -5.97
C GLY A 74 3.15 -12.19 -5.12
N ARG A 75 4.26 -11.82 -5.70
CA ARG A 75 5.52 -11.68 -5.00
C ARG A 75 5.81 -10.22 -4.72
N PHE A 76 6.75 -9.95 -3.82
CA PHE A 76 7.19 -8.59 -3.58
C PHE A 76 8.70 -8.51 -3.47
N HIS A 77 9.23 -7.36 -3.84
CA HIS A 77 10.63 -6.99 -3.67
C HIS A 77 10.70 -5.64 -3.01
N VAL A 78 11.77 -5.38 -2.29
CA VAL A 78 11.99 -4.08 -1.66
C VAL A 78 13.31 -3.52 -2.16
N ASP A 79 13.27 -2.29 -2.66
CA ASP A 79 14.47 -1.50 -2.92
C ASP A 79 14.72 -0.67 -1.68
N GLU A 80 15.73 -1.06 -0.89
CA GLU A 80 16.03 -0.39 0.36
C GLU A 80 16.55 1.03 0.14
N ASP A 81 17.24 1.27 -0.98
CA ASP A 81 17.83 2.58 -1.25
C ASP A 81 16.78 3.64 -1.52
N THR A 82 15.67 3.26 -2.16
CA THR A 82 14.60 4.20 -2.51
C THR A 82 13.36 4.04 -1.64
N SER A 83 13.39 3.09 -0.70
CA SER A 83 12.24 2.76 0.16
C SER A 83 11.00 2.44 -0.68
N THR A 84 11.19 1.68 -1.76
CA THR A 84 10.12 1.31 -2.68
C THR A 84 9.84 -0.18 -2.54
N VAL A 85 8.57 -0.52 -2.37
CA VAL A 85 8.13 -1.91 -2.46
C VAL A 85 7.51 -2.13 -3.83
N HIS A 86 7.90 -3.24 -4.46
CA HIS A 86 7.39 -3.66 -5.76
C HIS A 86 6.45 -4.83 -5.53
N HIS A 87 5.17 -4.64 -5.84
CA HIS A 87 4.20 -5.73 -5.84
C HIS A 87 4.17 -6.32 -7.25
N VAL A 88 4.69 -7.53 -7.39
CA VAL A 88 4.72 -8.25 -8.67
C VAL A 88 3.47 -9.13 -8.72
N VAL A 89 2.41 -8.59 -9.29
CA VAL A 89 1.08 -9.16 -9.21
C VAL A 89 0.96 -10.34 -10.17
N SER A 90 0.54 -11.50 -9.66
CA SER A 90 0.31 -12.70 -10.47
C SER A 90 -1.15 -13.10 -10.54
N VAL A 91 -1.97 -12.68 -9.57
CA VAL A 91 -3.42 -12.87 -9.59
C VAL A 91 -4.08 -11.57 -9.16
N SER A 92 -5.18 -11.21 -9.81
CA SER A 92 -5.86 -9.95 -9.49
C SER A 92 -7.29 -9.96 -10.00
N MET A 93 -8.19 -9.32 -9.23
CA MET A 93 -9.53 -9.00 -9.73
C MET A 93 -9.50 -7.94 -10.82
N LEU A 94 -8.44 -7.10 -10.84
CA LEU A 94 -8.29 -6.02 -11.81
C LEU A 94 -7.17 -6.40 -12.79
N PRO A 95 -7.52 -6.77 -14.02
CA PRO A 95 -6.50 -7.23 -14.98
C PRO A 95 -5.39 -6.21 -15.25
N GLU A 96 -5.69 -4.92 -15.14
CA GLU A 96 -4.70 -3.87 -15.36
C GLU A 96 -3.54 -3.93 -14.38
N LEU A 97 -3.72 -4.50 -13.20
CA LEU A 97 -2.64 -4.65 -12.24
C LEU A 97 -1.64 -5.73 -12.63
N LEU A 98 -2.00 -6.58 -13.61
CA LEU A 98 -1.10 -7.61 -14.11
C LEU A 98 -0.13 -7.09 -15.16
N ALA A 99 -0.31 -5.86 -15.64
CA ALA A 99 0.49 -5.31 -16.73
C ALA A 99 1.94 -5.04 -16.33
N GLY A 100 2.23 -4.88 -15.06
CA GLY A 100 3.58 -4.64 -14.57
C GLY A 100 3.61 -4.52 -13.06
N PRO A 101 4.81 -4.39 -12.47
CA PRO A 101 4.92 -4.24 -11.02
C PRO A 101 4.19 -3.00 -10.53
N GLN A 102 3.52 -3.12 -9.41
CA GLN A 102 2.89 -1.98 -8.73
C GLN A 102 3.89 -1.43 -7.73
N LEU A 103 4.43 -0.25 -8.02
CA LEU A 103 5.47 0.38 -7.20
C LEU A 103 4.84 1.28 -6.15
N ARG A 104 5.29 1.14 -4.91
CA ARG A 104 4.79 1.95 -3.80
C ARG A 104 5.95 2.47 -2.98
N GLN A 105 5.93 3.75 -2.66
CA GLN A 105 6.80 4.27 -1.62
C GLN A 105 6.30 3.75 -0.28
N ALA A 106 7.19 3.23 0.54
CA ALA A 106 6.82 2.59 1.79
C ALA A 106 7.58 3.22 2.96
N ARG A 107 6.86 3.42 4.05
CA ARG A 107 7.44 3.95 5.28
C ARG A 107 6.82 3.22 6.46
N VAL A 108 7.65 2.65 7.30
CA VAL A 108 7.20 1.95 8.50
C VAL A 108 7.69 2.70 9.73
N GLU A 109 6.76 3.05 10.60
CA GLU A 109 7.05 3.72 11.85
C GLU A 109 6.29 2.99 12.96
N GLY A 110 6.98 2.14 13.72
CA GLY A 110 6.32 1.31 14.72
C GLY A 110 5.28 0.38 14.10
N ASP A 111 4.04 0.51 14.53
CA ASP A 111 2.93 -0.30 14.04
C ASP A 111 2.17 0.36 12.89
N ARG A 112 2.77 1.36 12.25
CA ARG A 112 2.14 2.11 11.16
C ARG A 112 2.93 1.95 9.88
N LEU A 113 2.25 1.54 8.82
CA LEU A 113 2.80 1.46 7.47
C LEU A 113 2.09 2.48 6.59
N THR A 114 2.86 3.30 5.87
CA THR A 114 2.32 4.21 4.87
C THR A 114 2.81 3.76 3.50
N LEU A 115 1.87 3.50 2.60
CA LEU A 115 2.16 3.20 1.21
C LEU A 115 1.60 4.31 0.34
N SER A 116 2.41 4.84 -0.56
CA SER A 116 1.97 5.92 -1.43
C SER A 116 2.45 5.73 -2.86
N ALA A 117 1.68 6.28 -3.78
CA ALA A 117 2.00 6.26 -5.20
C ALA A 117 1.26 7.38 -5.91
N SER A 118 1.86 7.88 -6.99
CA SER A 118 1.19 8.82 -7.90
C SER A 118 0.47 8.05 -8.99
N ALA A 119 -0.64 8.58 -9.45
CA ALA A 119 -1.37 8.04 -10.58
C ALA A 119 -1.89 9.18 -11.44
N THR A 120 -1.85 9.00 -12.76
CA THR A 120 -2.36 9.99 -13.70
C THR A 120 -3.47 9.36 -14.53
N SER A 121 -4.61 10.02 -14.59
CA SER A 121 -5.75 9.57 -15.38
C SER A 121 -6.47 10.79 -15.92
N ASP A 122 -6.72 10.81 -17.24
CA ASP A 122 -7.42 11.91 -17.91
C ASP A 122 -6.79 13.28 -17.64
N GLY A 123 -5.45 13.33 -17.57
CA GLY A 123 -4.73 14.57 -17.33
C GLY A 123 -4.67 15.01 -15.88
N VAL A 124 -5.28 14.27 -14.98
CA VAL A 124 -5.26 14.57 -13.54
C VAL A 124 -4.27 13.64 -12.84
N THR A 125 -3.32 14.22 -12.13
CA THR A 125 -2.37 13.44 -11.33
C THR A 125 -2.75 13.54 -9.86
N THR A 126 -2.83 12.39 -9.22
CA THR A 126 -3.15 12.29 -7.80
C THR A 126 -2.01 11.64 -7.05
N GLN A 127 -1.82 12.05 -5.81
CA GLN A 127 -0.96 11.37 -4.85
C GLN A 127 -1.87 10.55 -3.95
N ASN A 128 -1.70 9.24 -4.00
CA ASN A 128 -2.54 8.30 -3.28
C ASN A 128 -1.78 7.77 -2.09
N THR A 129 -2.36 7.85 -0.91
CA THR A 129 -1.71 7.47 0.34
C THR A 129 -2.62 6.55 1.12
N LEU A 130 -2.10 5.36 1.44
CA LEU A 130 -2.79 4.36 2.24
C LEU A 130 -2.03 4.17 3.54
N VAL A 131 -2.75 4.26 4.65
CA VAL A 131 -2.18 4.04 5.98
C VAL A 131 -2.71 2.72 6.52
N TRP A 132 -1.79 1.88 6.97
CA TRP A 132 -2.06 0.54 7.49
C TRP A 132 -1.54 0.44 8.91
N ILE A 133 -2.23 -0.31 9.73
CA ILE A 133 -1.88 -0.49 11.14
C ILE A 133 -1.65 -1.97 11.41
N ARG A 134 -0.57 -2.27 12.13
CA ARG A 134 -0.31 -3.62 12.59
C ARG A 134 -1.00 -3.83 13.92
N ARG A 135 -1.87 -4.82 13.98
CA ARG A 135 -2.49 -5.23 15.24
C ARG A 135 -1.63 -6.29 15.89
N ARG A 136 -1.38 -6.11 17.15
CA ARG A 136 -0.59 -7.07 17.91
C ARG A 136 -1.44 -7.69 19.00
#